data_91e3c51e9f903a6566e673208b6c6b8e
#
_entry.id   91e3c51e9f903a6566e673208b6c6b8e
#
_cell.length_a   1.000
_cell.length_b   1.000
_cell.length_c   1.000
_cell.angle_alpha   90.00
_cell.angle_beta   90.00
_cell.angle_gamma   90.00
#
_symmetry.space_group_name_H-M   'P 1'
#
loop_
_entity.id
_entity.type
_entity.pdbx_description
1 polymer ?
#
loop_
_entity_poly.entity_id
_entity_poly.type
_entity_poly.pdbx_seq_one_letter_code
_entity_poly.pdbx_strand_id
1 'polypeptide(L)'
;MQRKAIAALMISLLLLSACGHGAGERSFQTFRDTLTGSLVTVTAQVRVQRGDTVTDYTLTCQELPDGYDLTVTAPEQAAGVTAHLRDGASTLAFDDIILPAGDLNGAGLTPLTALPYVVDAIRSGYVDLTWQEDG
;
A
#
# COMPACT_ATOMS: atom_id res chain seq x y z
N MET A 1 -57.62 -10.92 -1.28
CA MET A 1 -56.41 -11.76 -1.37
C MET A 1 -55.28 -11.09 -2.12
N GLN A 2 -55.50 -10.36 -3.21
CA GLN A 2 -54.48 -9.67 -3.99
C GLN A 2 -53.60 -8.66 -3.23
N ARG A 3 -54.21 -7.86 -2.33
CA ARG A 3 -53.44 -6.86 -1.54
C ARG A 3 -52.40 -7.47 -0.59
N LYS A 4 -52.69 -8.64 -0.01
CA LYS A 4 -51.75 -9.35 0.88
C LYS A 4 -50.61 -10.00 0.09
N ALA A 5 -50.86 -10.47 -1.13
CA ALA A 5 -49.84 -11.03 -2.02
C ALA A 5 -48.87 -9.96 -2.53
N ILE A 6 -49.37 -8.77 -2.83
CA ILE A 6 -48.53 -7.62 -3.27
C ILE A 6 -47.66 -7.15 -2.12
N ALA A 7 -48.17 -7.07 -0.90
CA ALA A 7 -47.39 -6.69 0.28
C ALA A 7 -46.28 -7.70 0.59
N ALA A 8 -46.56 -9.00 0.49
CA ALA A 8 -45.56 -10.06 0.67
C ALA A 8 -44.46 -10.02 -0.41
N LEU A 9 -44.82 -9.73 -1.67
CA LEU A 9 -43.87 -9.60 -2.78
C LEU A 9 -42.96 -8.38 -2.56
N MET A 10 -43.47 -7.26 -2.12
CA MET A 10 -42.68 -6.05 -1.86
C MET A 10 -41.71 -6.24 -0.71
N ILE A 11 -42.11 -6.96 0.37
CA ILE A 11 -41.24 -7.28 1.51
C ILE A 11 -40.14 -8.24 1.07
N SER A 12 -40.44 -9.20 0.21
CA SER A 12 -39.44 -10.15 -0.34
C SER A 12 -38.41 -9.44 -1.22
N LEU A 13 -38.82 -8.44 -2.02
CA LEU A 13 -37.90 -7.63 -2.84
C LEU A 13 -36.95 -6.77 -1.97
N LEU A 14 -37.43 -6.24 -0.85
CA LEU A 14 -36.64 -5.43 0.08
C LEU A 14 -35.59 -6.26 0.84
N LEU A 15 -35.81 -7.56 1.02
CA LEU A 15 -34.85 -8.47 1.68
C LEU A 15 -33.72 -8.93 0.75
N LEU A 16 -33.92 -8.89 -0.56
CA LEU A 16 -32.89 -9.26 -1.54
C LEU A 16 -31.83 -8.16 -1.78
N SER A 17 -32.12 -6.91 -1.40
CA SER A 17 -31.15 -5.80 -1.52
C SER A 17 -30.14 -5.73 -0.37
N ALA A 18 -30.22 -6.62 0.62
CA ALA A 18 -29.29 -6.68 1.76
C ALA A 18 -28.08 -7.58 1.54
N CYS A 19 -27.75 -7.96 0.29
CA CYS A 19 -26.52 -8.68 0.00
C CYS A 19 -25.32 -7.74 0.13
N GLY A 20 -24.60 -7.93 1.21
CA GLY A 20 -23.51 -7.13 1.73
C GLY A 20 -22.26 -6.98 0.87
N HIS A 21 -22.27 -6.08 -0.09
CA HIS A 21 -21.03 -5.57 -0.70
C HIS A 21 -20.37 -4.46 0.17
N GLY A 22 -20.96 -4.11 1.31
CA GLY A 22 -20.60 -2.90 2.06
C GLY A 22 -19.62 -3.08 3.24
N ALA A 23 -19.30 -4.30 3.68
CA ALA A 23 -18.44 -4.47 4.86
C ALA A 23 -16.96 -4.32 4.50
N GLY A 24 -16.47 -5.03 3.50
CA GLY A 24 -15.10 -4.95 3.03
C GLY A 24 -14.76 -3.56 2.50
N GLU A 25 -15.66 -2.94 1.74
CA GLU A 25 -15.47 -1.58 1.22
C GLU A 25 -15.36 -0.56 2.37
N ARG A 26 -16.24 -0.62 3.36
CA ARG A 26 -16.18 0.28 4.53
C ARG A 26 -14.90 0.09 5.35
N SER A 27 -14.47 -1.14 5.56
CA SER A 27 -13.21 -1.43 6.25
C SER A 27 -12.02 -0.85 5.49
N PHE A 28 -12.00 -1.01 4.17
CA PHE A 28 -10.95 -0.46 3.33
C PHE A 28 -10.98 1.07 3.32
N GLN A 29 -12.13 1.71 3.22
CA GLN A 29 -12.25 3.17 3.27
C GLN A 29 -11.76 3.72 4.62
N THR A 30 -12.15 3.09 5.73
CA THR A 30 -11.66 3.48 7.07
C THR A 30 -10.14 3.37 7.17
N PHE A 31 -9.56 2.28 6.63
CA PHE A 31 -8.12 2.10 6.58
C PHE A 31 -7.45 3.18 5.71
N ARG A 32 -7.98 3.45 4.52
CA ARG A 32 -7.51 4.51 3.62
C ARG A 32 -7.55 5.89 4.29
N ASP A 33 -8.64 6.22 4.97
CA ASP A 33 -8.80 7.51 5.68
C ASP A 33 -7.75 7.65 6.78
N THR A 34 -7.46 6.57 7.50
CA THR A 34 -6.40 6.54 8.52
C THR A 34 -5.01 6.79 7.90
N LEU A 35 -4.72 6.14 6.77
CA LEU A 35 -3.46 6.36 6.05
C LEU A 35 -3.36 7.77 5.46
N THR A 36 -4.46 8.36 5.02
CA THR A 36 -4.47 9.70 4.41
C THR A 36 -4.30 10.80 5.45
N GLY A 37 -4.78 10.57 6.68
CA GLY A 37 -4.75 11.56 7.76
C GLY A 37 -3.45 11.65 8.56
N SER A 38 -2.46 10.80 8.29
CA SER A 38 -1.21 10.75 9.07
C SER A 38 0.00 10.36 8.23
N LEU A 39 1.19 10.79 8.68
CA LEU A 39 2.45 10.24 8.19
C LEU A 39 2.59 8.79 8.68
N VAL A 40 3.01 7.90 7.80
CA VAL A 40 3.05 6.48 8.09
C VAL A 40 4.48 5.94 8.16
N THR A 41 4.64 4.89 8.97
CA THR A 41 5.83 4.04 8.95
C THR A 41 5.38 2.62 8.61
N VAL A 42 5.96 2.06 7.57
CA VAL A 42 5.62 0.73 7.05
C VAL A 42 6.88 -0.13 7.05
N THR A 43 6.77 -1.34 7.59
CA THR A 43 7.81 -2.38 7.45
C THR A 43 7.24 -3.51 6.62
N ALA A 44 7.95 -3.90 5.57
CA ALA A 44 7.51 -4.94 4.67
C ALA A 44 8.67 -5.79 4.14
N GLN A 45 8.33 -6.99 3.68
CA GLN A 45 9.22 -7.83 2.89
C GLN A 45 8.95 -7.60 1.40
N VAL A 46 10.02 -7.30 0.67
CA VAL A 46 9.97 -7.07 -0.78
C VAL A 46 10.78 -8.16 -1.46
N ARG A 47 10.09 -8.99 -2.24
CA ARG A 47 10.74 -10.04 -3.04
C ARG A 47 11.10 -9.50 -4.41
N VAL A 48 12.38 -9.58 -4.74
CA VAL A 48 12.91 -9.15 -6.03
C VAL A 48 13.37 -10.37 -6.80
N GLN A 49 12.81 -10.56 -7.98
CA GLN A 49 13.26 -11.60 -8.90
C GLN A 49 13.97 -10.97 -10.10
N ARG A 50 15.19 -11.40 -10.35
CA ARG A 50 15.98 -11.00 -11.52
C ARG A 50 16.52 -12.25 -12.21
N GLY A 51 15.89 -12.62 -13.32
CA GLY A 51 16.17 -13.91 -13.97
C GLY A 51 15.84 -15.06 -13.03
N ASP A 52 16.81 -15.92 -12.76
CA ASP A 52 16.67 -17.06 -11.85
C ASP A 52 17.04 -16.72 -10.39
N THR A 53 17.48 -15.50 -10.12
CA THR A 53 17.85 -15.07 -8.76
C THR A 53 16.66 -14.41 -8.08
N VAL A 54 16.35 -14.90 -6.87
CA VAL A 54 15.32 -14.32 -5.98
C VAL A 54 16.01 -13.80 -4.74
N THR A 55 15.73 -12.56 -4.36
CA THR A 55 16.26 -11.95 -3.14
C THR A 55 15.09 -11.32 -2.37
N ASP A 56 14.99 -11.66 -1.09
CA ASP A 56 14.00 -11.08 -0.18
C ASP A 56 14.68 -9.98 0.63
N TYR A 57 14.11 -8.77 0.55
CA TYR A 57 14.54 -7.61 1.34
C TYR A 57 13.51 -7.33 2.43
N THR A 58 13.97 -6.98 3.62
CA THR A 58 13.12 -6.34 4.62
C THR A 58 13.44 -4.86 4.64
N LEU A 59 12.43 -4.04 4.45
CA LEU A 59 12.53 -2.60 4.34
C LEU A 59 11.63 -1.95 5.38
N THR A 60 12.13 -0.91 6.02
CA THR A 60 11.30 0.04 6.79
C THR A 60 11.25 1.34 6.01
N CYS A 61 10.04 1.80 5.73
CA CYS A 61 9.74 3.04 5.02
C CYS A 61 9.06 4.00 5.98
N GLN A 62 9.65 5.15 6.20
CA GLN A 62 9.08 6.23 6.99
C GLN A 62 8.71 7.39 6.07
N GLU A 63 7.46 7.79 6.10
CA GLU A 63 6.99 8.97 5.41
C GLU A 63 7.36 10.23 6.17
N LEU A 64 7.75 11.26 5.45
CA LEU A 64 8.08 12.60 5.93
C LEU A 64 7.28 13.64 5.14
N PRO A 65 7.16 14.88 5.62
CA PRO A 65 6.43 15.92 4.90
C PRO A 65 6.96 16.22 3.49
N ASP A 66 8.23 15.90 3.21
CA ASP A 66 8.96 16.19 1.98
C ASP A 66 9.39 14.93 1.21
N GLY A 67 8.89 13.74 1.58
CA GLY A 67 9.20 12.49 0.90
C GLY A 67 9.24 11.28 1.81
N TYR A 68 10.14 10.35 1.54
CA TYR A 68 10.25 9.08 2.27
C TYR A 68 11.70 8.78 2.62
N ASP A 69 11.90 8.21 3.81
CA ASP A 69 13.15 7.57 4.20
C ASP A 69 12.94 6.05 4.27
N LEU A 70 13.78 5.31 3.57
CA LEU A 70 13.76 3.86 3.54
C LEU A 70 15.06 3.32 4.10
N THR A 71 14.95 2.30 4.96
CA THR A 71 16.11 1.59 5.50
C THR A 71 15.98 0.11 5.20
N VAL A 72 17.02 -0.47 4.61
CA VAL A 72 17.13 -1.92 4.42
C VAL A 72 17.61 -2.54 5.73
N THR A 73 16.85 -3.50 6.26
CA THR A 73 17.19 -4.21 7.49
C THR A 73 17.60 -5.66 7.24
N ALA A 74 17.25 -6.22 6.08
CA ALA A 74 17.70 -7.54 5.61
C ALA A 74 17.71 -7.57 4.08
N PRO A 75 18.53 -8.42 3.45
CA PRO A 75 19.52 -9.34 4.03
C PRO A 75 20.75 -8.60 4.60
N GLU A 76 21.59 -9.30 5.38
CA GLU A 76 22.75 -8.71 6.06
C GLU A 76 23.69 -7.96 5.12
N GLN A 77 23.87 -8.44 3.88
CA GLN A 77 24.73 -7.81 2.88
C GLN A 77 24.24 -6.43 2.40
N ALA A 78 22.96 -6.12 2.62
CA ALA A 78 22.35 -4.85 2.23
C ALA A 78 21.83 -4.07 3.46
N ALA A 79 21.91 -4.66 4.65
CA ALA A 79 21.45 -4.02 5.88
C ALA A 79 22.22 -2.72 6.14
N GLY A 80 21.50 -1.68 6.55
CA GLY A 80 22.06 -0.34 6.79
C GLY A 80 22.06 0.58 5.56
N VAL A 81 21.74 0.08 4.37
CA VAL A 81 21.49 0.96 3.22
C VAL A 81 20.23 1.79 3.51
N THR A 82 20.35 3.10 3.41
CA THR A 82 19.24 4.04 3.56
C THR A 82 19.05 4.82 2.27
N ALA A 83 17.79 4.96 1.85
CA ALA A 83 17.42 5.81 0.74
C ALA A 83 16.58 6.98 1.26
N HIS A 84 16.97 8.21 0.92
CA HIS A 84 16.19 9.40 1.15
C HIS A 84 15.54 9.81 -0.17
N LEU A 85 14.25 9.52 -0.31
CA LEU A 85 13.49 9.83 -1.51
C LEU A 85 12.88 11.22 -1.37
N ARG A 86 13.36 12.13 -2.19
CA ARG A 86 12.86 13.51 -2.30
C ARG A 86 12.56 13.81 -3.77
N ASP A 87 11.70 14.76 -4.04
CA ASP A 87 11.40 15.17 -5.41
C ASP A 87 12.65 15.68 -6.11
N GLY A 88 13.09 14.92 -7.12
CA GLY A 88 14.22 15.28 -7.99
C GLY A 88 15.62 15.22 -7.35
N ALA A 89 15.74 14.86 -6.07
CA ALA A 89 17.01 14.94 -5.33
C ALA A 89 17.24 13.76 -4.37
N SER A 90 16.87 12.56 -4.78
CA SER A 90 17.05 11.36 -3.94
C SER A 90 18.54 11.04 -3.70
N THR A 91 18.83 10.49 -2.53
CA THR A 91 20.18 10.03 -2.16
C THR A 91 20.14 8.62 -1.57
N LEU A 92 21.24 7.90 -1.72
CA LEU A 92 21.50 6.64 -1.06
C LEU A 92 22.64 6.85 -0.05
N ALA A 93 22.48 6.33 1.14
CA ALA A 93 23.48 6.38 2.18
C ALA A 93 23.81 4.96 2.65
N PHE A 94 25.09 4.70 2.88
CA PHE A 94 25.60 3.47 3.47
C PHE A 94 26.97 3.74 4.08
N ASP A 95 27.15 3.39 5.34
CA ASP A 95 28.44 3.44 6.05
C ASP A 95 29.17 4.80 5.92
N ASP A 96 28.46 5.90 6.22
CA ASP A 96 28.92 7.30 6.09
C ASP A 96 29.14 7.79 4.63
N ILE A 97 28.88 6.97 3.64
CA ILE A 97 28.95 7.36 2.23
C ILE A 97 27.57 7.77 1.76
N ILE A 98 27.45 8.99 1.21
CA ILE A 98 26.22 9.49 0.60
C ILE A 98 26.41 9.65 -0.89
N LEU A 99 25.56 9.00 -1.67
CA LEU A 99 25.60 9.04 -3.13
C LEU A 99 24.32 9.70 -3.66
N PRO A 100 24.43 10.71 -4.54
CA PRO A 100 23.25 11.22 -5.21
C PRO A 100 22.67 10.14 -6.12
N ALA A 101 21.37 9.89 -6.01
CA ALA A 101 20.66 8.86 -6.78
C ALA A 101 19.74 9.47 -7.86
N GLY A 102 19.71 10.80 -7.96
CA GLY A 102 18.84 11.49 -8.89
C GLY A 102 17.36 11.33 -8.59
N ASP A 103 16.55 11.28 -9.64
CA ASP A 103 15.10 11.04 -9.51
C ASP A 103 14.81 9.54 -9.52
N LEU A 104 14.80 8.93 -8.33
CA LEU A 104 14.42 7.53 -8.18
C LEU A 104 12.92 7.31 -8.44
N ASN A 105 12.09 8.32 -8.27
CA ASN A 105 10.65 8.20 -8.53
C ASN A 105 10.36 8.06 -10.03
N GLY A 106 11.20 8.66 -10.89
CA GLY A 106 11.11 8.49 -12.35
C GLY A 106 11.72 7.19 -12.88
N ALA A 107 12.48 6.47 -12.09
CA ALA A 107 13.20 5.24 -12.50
C ALA A 107 12.29 4.00 -12.60
N GLY A 108 10.99 4.12 -12.28
CA GLY A 108 10.05 3.01 -12.23
C GLY A 108 10.10 2.26 -10.89
N LEU A 109 9.50 1.05 -10.87
CA LEU A 109 9.38 0.27 -9.66
C LEU A 109 10.71 -0.42 -9.32
N THR A 110 11.31 -0.01 -8.21
CA THR A 110 12.53 -0.60 -7.64
C THR A 110 12.23 -1.11 -6.22
N PRO A 111 13.09 -1.93 -5.59
CA PRO A 111 12.89 -2.31 -4.19
C PRO A 111 12.72 -1.12 -3.25
N LEU A 112 13.42 -0.01 -3.52
CA LEU A 112 13.38 1.19 -2.69
C LEU A 112 12.13 2.06 -2.95
N THR A 113 11.58 2.04 -4.16
CA THR A 113 10.38 2.83 -4.50
C THR A 113 9.08 2.05 -4.33
N ALA A 114 9.15 0.73 -4.10
CA ALA A 114 7.98 -0.14 -4.03
C ALA A 114 7.04 0.24 -2.88
N LEU A 115 7.56 0.48 -1.67
CA LEU A 115 6.72 0.80 -0.51
C LEU A 115 6.05 2.19 -0.62
N PRO A 116 6.77 3.29 -0.96
CA PRO A 116 6.14 4.56 -1.26
C PRO A 116 5.04 4.43 -2.31
N TYR A 117 5.32 3.74 -3.41
CA TYR A 117 4.35 3.52 -4.47
C TYR A 117 3.07 2.81 -3.98
N VAL A 118 3.22 1.76 -3.15
CA VAL A 118 2.07 1.05 -2.57
C VAL A 118 1.27 1.96 -1.64
N VAL A 119 1.92 2.75 -0.79
CA VAL A 119 1.24 3.71 0.11
C VAL A 119 0.43 4.71 -0.71
N ASP A 120 1.03 5.31 -1.73
CA ASP A 120 0.38 6.29 -2.60
C ASP A 120 -0.77 5.65 -3.41
N ALA A 121 -0.59 4.41 -3.89
CA ALA A 121 -1.62 3.67 -4.59
C ALA A 121 -2.83 3.33 -3.69
N ILE A 122 -2.59 2.99 -2.42
CA ILE A 122 -3.69 2.77 -1.46
C ILE A 122 -4.45 4.07 -1.20
N ARG A 123 -3.75 5.19 -1.08
CA ARG A 123 -4.37 6.50 -0.80
C ARG A 123 -5.20 7.04 -1.95
N SER A 124 -4.69 6.95 -3.17
CA SER A 124 -5.25 7.63 -4.35
C SER A 124 -5.73 6.68 -5.45
N GLY A 125 -5.36 5.40 -5.38
CA GLY A 125 -5.70 4.41 -6.41
C GLY A 125 -7.20 4.13 -6.50
N TYR A 126 -7.63 3.72 -7.70
CA TYR A 126 -8.99 3.22 -7.91
C TYR A 126 -9.14 1.81 -7.31
N VAL A 127 -10.24 1.57 -6.61
CA VAL A 127 -10.58 0.26 -6.03
C VAL A 127 -11.75 -0.31 -6.81
N ASP A 128 -11.52 -1.41 -7.50
CA ASP A 128 -12.54 -2.10 -8.29
C ASP A 128 -13.35 -3.08 -7.43
N LEU A 129 -12.67 -3.81 -6.55
CA LEU A 129 -13.28 -4.83 -5.72
C LEU A 129 -12.60 -4.93 -4.36
N THR A 130 -13.40 -5.11 -3.32
CA THR A 130 -12.93 -5.43 -1.98
C THR A 130 -13.56 -6.72 -1.48
N TRP A 131 -12.79 -7.57 -0.81
CA TRP A 131 -13.29 -8.74 -0.08
C TRP A 131 -12.62 -8.81 1.28
N GLN A 132 -13.21 -9.57 2.18
CA GLN A 132 -12.67 -9.83 3.50
C GLN A 132 -12.50 -11.33 3.66
N GLU A 133 -11.30 -11.78 4.01
CA GLU A 133 -11.03 -13.14 4.42
C GLU A 133 -11.04 -13.21 5.95
N ASP A 134 -11.77 -14.18 6.51
CA ASP A 134 -11.68 -14.51 7.92
C ASP A 134 -10.38 -15.33 8.12
N GLY A 135 -9.41 -14.73 8.83
CA GLY A 135 -8.13 -15.33 9.16
C GLY A 135 -8.19 -16.29 10.35
#